data_8f6f50ec2eda064a1da5b3dad0256a61
#
_entry.id   8f6f50ec2eda064a1da5b3dad0256a61
#
_cell.length_a   1.000
_cell.length_b   1.000
_cell.length_c   1.000
_cell.angle_alpha   90.00
_cell.angle_beta   90.00
_cell.angle_gamma   90.00
#
_symmetry.space_group_name_H-M   'P 1'
#
loop_
_entity.id
_entity.type
_entity.pdbx_description
1 polymer ?
#
loop_
_entity_poly.entity_id
_entity_poly.type
_entity_poly.pdbx_seq_one_letter_code
_entity_poly.pdbx_strand_id
1 'polypeptide(L)'
;MIPYILATPSIIYIFAVQICPIGTFYGDAVYKYDAPRQGRLFAGHPGRIVLKPGMNFETALRDLDGFERIWVIFQFHENEGWRPTTRPPVPPKGKDRVGTFASRSPYRPNPIGLSCVRLLKVEGLTLYVDEADLLNGTPVLDIKPYIPMADAFPDAKAGWVEEQVGELWTVEMSTEFAEQNRWIAERSAFDLESFAHVQLSRGNFSKDVFDSSRRRLTVDENSKTGVLAYRTFRIHFRYDDANRKVLLLRISSGYSEADLTPGAEDKYGDKQLHRDFLKIF
;
A
#
# COMPACT_ATOMS: atom_id res chain seq x y z
N MET A 1 -26.41 2.72 59.68
CA MET A 1 -27.18 3.15 58.46
C MET A 1 -26.33 4.21 57.78
N ILE A 2 -25.51 3.84 56.79
CA ILE A 2 -24.60 4.75 56.05
C ILE A 2 -25.39 5.23 54.83
N PRO A 3 -25.54 6.52 54.58
CA PRO A 3 -26.28 7.00 53.44
C PRO A 3 -25.46 6.73 52.15
N TYR A 4 -26.02 6.03 51.22
CA TYR A 4 -25.55 5.94 49.83
C TYR A 4 -25.61 7.35 49.22
N ILE A 5 -24.46 7.93 48.98
CA ILE A 5 -24.32 9.09 48.11
C ILE A 5 -24.49 8.58 46.69
N LEU A 6 -25.67 8.87 46.11
CA LEU A 6 -25.89 8.71 44.68
C LEU A 6 -24.95 9.68 43.97
N ALA A 7 -23.89 9.14 43.39
CA ALA A 7 -23.05 9.89 42.45
C ALA A 7 -23.93 10.30 41.25
N THR A 8 -24.20 11.58 41.14
CA THR A 8 -24.77 12.14 39.90
C THR A 8 -23.86 11.76 38.73
N PRO A 9 -24.40 11.23 37.62
CA PRO A 9 -23.59 10.95 36.46
C PRO A 9 -23.01 12.28 35.98
N SER A 10 -21.69 12.39 36.04
CA SER A 10 -20.92 13.48 35.45
C SER A 10 -21.28 13.51 33.97
N ILE A 11 -21.94 14.56 33.52
CA ILE A 11 -22.21 14.80 32.11
C ILE A 11 -20.84 15.02 31.46
N ILE A 12 -20.27 13.97 30.86
CA ILE A 12 -19.08 14.09 30.02
C ILE A 12 -19.57 14.79 28.74
N TYR A 13 -19.28 16.08 28.62
CA TYR A 13 -19.43 16.78 27.34
C TYR A 13 -18.45 16.16 26.34
N ILE A 14 -18.93 15.23 25.55
CA ILE A 14 -18.17 14.72 24.40
C ILE A 14 -18.25 15.83 23.36
N PHE A 15 -17.20 16.66 23.28
CA PHE A 15 -17.04 17.56 22.15
C PHE A 15 -16.82 16.70 20.90
N ALA A 16 -17.82 16.63 20.03
CA ALA A 16 -17.66 16.05 18.72
C ALA A 16 -16.69 16.96 17.93
N VAL A 17 -15.52 16.46 17.59
CA VAL A 17 -14.59 17.15 16.70
C VAL A 17 -15.05 16.87 15.27
N GLN A 18 -15.50 17.91 14.58
CA GLN A 18 -15.80 17.81 13.15
C GLN A 18 -14.54 18.06 12.35
N ILE A 19 -14.12 17.07 11.55
CA ILE A 19 -12.99 17.18 10.65
C ILE A 19 -13.51 17.20 9.21
N CYS A 20 -13.18 18.27 8.47
CA CYS A 20 -13.56 18.41 7.08
C CYS A 20 -12.33 18.22 6.18
N PRO A 21 -12.43 17.47 5.08
CA PRO A 21 -11.34 17.36 4.12
C PRO A 21 -10.97 18.72 3.52
N ILE A 22 -9.68 19.03 3.51
CA ILE A 22 -9.12 20.23 2.90
C ILE A 22 -8.87 20.08 1.40
N GLY A 23 -8.81 18.84 0.91
CA GLY A 23 -8.56 18.51 -0.49
C GLY A 23 -8.75 17.02 -0.77
N THR A 24 -8.33 16.62 -1.96
CA THR A 24 -8.44 15.23 -2.44
C THR A 24 -7.13 14.81 -3.09
N PHE A 25 -6.69 13.60 -2.80
CA PHE A 25 -5.57 12.97 -3.48
C PHE A 25 -6.05 12.27 -4.76
N TYR A 26 -5.30 12.44 -5.85
CA TYR A 26 -5.48 11.76 -7.13
C TYR A 26 -4.20 11.04 -7.52
N GLY A 27 -4.32 9.77 -7.88
CA GLY A 27 -3.24 8.89 -8.33
C GLY A 27 -3.79 7.68 -9.07
N ASP A 28 -2.90 6.80 -9.51
CA ASP A 28 -3.26 5.65 -10.37
C ASP A 28 -3.85 4.46 -9.60
N ALA A 29 -3.67 4.41 -8.27
CA ALA A 29 -4.20 3.35 -7.42
C ALA A 29 -5.71 3.52 -7.19
N VAL A 30 -6.53 2.81 -7.96
CA VAL A 30 -8.00 2.90 -7.90
C VAL A 30 -8.59 1.88 -6.92
N TYR A 31 -7.99 0.69 -6.82
CA TYR A 31 -8.50 -0.38 -5.95
C TYR A 31 -7.68 -0.51 -4.67
N LYS A 32 -8.33 -0.96 -3.57
CA LYS A 32 -7.72 -1.12 -2.22
C LYS A 32 -6.38 -1.85 -2.15
N TYR A 33 -6.07 -2.65 -3.16
CA TYR A 33 -4.85 -3.45 -3.21
C TYR A 33 -3.83 -2.96 -4.23
N ASP A 34 -4.14 -1.88 -4.95
CA ASP A 34 -3.22 -1.27 -5.91
C ASP A 34 -2.26 -0.31 -5.21
N ALA A 35 -2.73 0.39 -4.15
CA ALA A 35 -1.87 1.24 -3.37
C ALA A 35 -0.78 0.43 -2.64
N PRO A 36 0.48 0.88 -2.67
CA PRO A 36 1.54 0.27 -1.89
C PRO A 36 1.18 0.33 -0.41
N ARG A 37 1.53 -0.70 0.35
CA ARG A 37 1.22 -0.75 1.79
C ARG A 37 2.09 0.19 2.64
N GLN A 38 3.19 0.66 2.09
CA GLN A 38 4.08 1.68 2.64
C GLN A 38 4.76 2.38 1.47
N GLY A 39 4.45 3.65 1.22
CA GLY A 39 4.91 4.41 0.06
C GLY A 39 6.43 4.43 -0.13
N ARG A 40 7.20 4.54 0.97
CA ARG A 40 8.67 4.55 0.91
C ARG A 40 9.30 3.27 0.34
N LEU A 41 8.58 2.14 0.36
CA LEU A 41 9.08 0.87 -0.19
C LEU A 41 8.83 0.74 -1.70
N PHE A 42 8.16 1.73 -2.31
CA PHE A 42 7.79 1.76 -3.71
C PHE A 42 8.14 3.14 -4.26
N ALA A 43 9.25 3.25 -4.93
CA ALA A 43 9.53 4.42 -5.76
C ALA A 43 8.61 4.40 -6.99
N GLY A 44 8.09 5.57 -7.39
CA GLY A 44 7.35 5.70 -8.65
C GLY A 44 5.82 5.57 -8.55
N HIS A 45 5.22 5.93 -7.40
CA HIS A 45 3.79 6.17 -7.30
C HIS A 45 3.49 7.68 -7.22
N PRO A 46 3.58 8.39 -8.34
CA PRO A 46 3.28 9.81 -8.39
C PRO A 46 1.79 10.05 -8.17
N GLY A 47 1.49 11.17 -7.55
CA GLY A 47 0.13 11.62 -7.35
C GLY A 47 0.07 13.12 -7.18
N ARG A 48 -1.14 13.62 -7.03
CA ARG A 48 -1.36 15.04 -6.75
C ARG A 48 -2.42 15.20 -5.66
N ILE A 49 -2.19 16.12 -4.77
CA ILE A 49 -3.18 16.57 -3.79
C ILE A 49 -3.72 17.90 -4.30
N VAL A 50 -5.03 17.96 -4.54
CA VAL A 50 -5.72 19.17 -4.98
C VAL A 50 -6.53 19.72 -3.80
N LEU A 51 -6.15 20.90 -3.33
CA LEU A 51 -6.83 21.56 -2.22
C LEU A 51 -8.08 22.31 -2.70
N LYS A 52 -9.05 22.44 -1.80
CA LYS A 52 -10.29 23.17 -2.07
C LYS A 52 -10.01 24.68 -2.22
N PRO A 53 -10.63 25.36 -3.19
CA PRO A 53 -10.51 26.81 -3.32
C PRO A 53 -11.32 27.54 -2.24
N GLY A 54 -11.04 28.81 -2.06
CA GLY A 54 -11.83 29.73 -1.24
C GLY A 54 -11.55 29.69 0.27
N MET A 55 -10.50 28.96 0.68
CA MET A 55 -10.07 28.83 2.09
C MET A 55 -8.73 29.51 2.37
N ASN A 56 -8.20 30.27 1.41
CA ASN A 56 -6.87 30.90 1.46
C ASN A 56 -5.72 29.91 1.71
N PHE A 57 -5.88 28.69 1.17
CA PHE A 57 -4.83 27.67 1.29
C PHE A 57 -3.57 28.03 0.51
N GLU A 58 -3.67 28.89 -0.51
CA GLU A 58 -2.51 29.43 -1.23
C GLU A 58 -1.52 30.11 -0.26
N THR A 59 -2.02 30.82 0.74
CA THR A 59 -1.19 31.42 1.78
C THR A 59 -0.64 30.37 2.75
N ALA A 60 -1.42 29.34 3.06
CA ALA A 60 -0.98 28.26 3.95
C ALA A 60 0.10 27.36 3.30
N LEU A 61 0.17 27.31 1.97
CA LEU A 61 1.18 26.56 1.23
C LEU A 61 2.52 27.32 1.08
N ARG A 62 2.57 28.60 1.54
CA ARG A 62 3.82 29.37 1.48
C ARG A 62 4.94 28.61 2.20
N ASP A 63 6.13 28.61 1.60
CA ASP A 63 7.36 28.00 2.12
C ASP A 63 7.33 26.46 2.23
N LEU A 64 6.24 25.80 1.79
CA LEU A 64 6.14 24.34 1.82
C LEU A 64 7.06 23.66 0.78
N ASP A 65 7.33 24.30 -0.32
CA ASP A 65 8.22 23.84 -1.41
C ASP A 65 9.68 23.67 -0.98
N GLY A 66 10.07 24.27 0.16
CA GLY A 66 11.38 24.06 0.79
C GLY A 66 11.53 22.70 1.48
N PHE A 67 10.48 21.90 1.62
CA PHE A 67 10.51 20.58 2.27
C PHE A 67 10.52 19.47 1.25
N GLU A 68 11.44 18.52 1.40
CA GLU A 68 11.49 17.33 0.54
C GLU A 68 10.35 16.36 0.83
N ARG A 69 9.89 16.31 2.08
CA ARG A 69 8.83 15.39 2.53
C ARG A 69 7.78 16.11 3.35
N ILE A 70 6.56 15.59 3.22
CA ILE A 70 5.40 16.05 4.00
C ILE A 70 4.66 14.87 4.60
N TRP A 71 4.06 15.08 5.77
CA TRP A 71 3.03 14.24 6.32
C TRP A 71 1.69 14.57 5.68
N VAL A 72 1.01 13.56 5.16
CA VAL A 72 -0.38 13.66 4.68
C VAL A 72 -1.27 12.91 5.65
N ILE A 73 -2.20 13.61 6.26
CA ILE A 73 -3.24 13.06 7.13
C ILE A 73 -4.50 12.93 6.29
N PHE A 74 -5.06 11.72 6.22
CA PHE A 74 -6.14 11.42 5.30
C PHE A 74 -7.17 10.46 5.89
N GLN A 75 -8.32 10.32 5.23
CA GLN A 75 -9.37 9.40 5.61
C GLN A 75 -9.27 8.10 4.81
N PHE A 76 -9.36 6.95 5.49
CA PHE A 76 -9.58 5.65 4.85
C PHE A 76 -11.05 5.55 4.39
N HIS A 77 -11.39 6.22 3.29
CA HIS A 77 -12.76 6.40 2.81
C HIS A 77 -13.41 5.13 2.26
N GLU A 78 -12.60 4.14 1.87
CA GLU A 78 -13.05 2.86 1.33
C GLU A 78 -13.20 1.75 2.39
N ASN A 79 -12.96 2.04 3.68
CA ASN A 79 -12.98 1.05 4.75
C ASN A 79 -14.08 1.36 5.76
N GLU A 80 -14.99 0.41 5.95
CA GLU A 80 -16.06 0.49 6.92
C GLU A 80 -15.80 -0.38 8.16
N GLY A 81 -16.25 0.11 9.28
CA GLY A 81 -16.16 -0.55 10.58
C GLY A 81 -14.74 -0.59 11.14
N TRP A 82 -14.63 -0.95 12.41
CA TRP A 82 -13.34 -1.13 13.03
C TRP A 82 -13.16 -2.57 13.52
N ARG A 83 -11.91 -3.00 13.66
CA ARG A 83 -11.57 -4.34 14.14
C ARG A 83 -10.49 -4.23 15.20
N PRO A 84 -10.62 -4.90 16.37
CA PRO A 84 -9.63 -4.81 17.45
C PRO A 84 -8.29 -5.44 17.07
N THR A 85 -8.29 -6.36 16.12
CA THR A 85 -7.08 -7.03 15.64
C THR A 85 -7.05 -7.08 14.12
N THR A 86 -5.85 -7.13 13.57
CA THR A 86 -5.62 -7.29 12.13
C THR A 86 -4.59 -8.38 11.87
N ARG A 87 -4.62 -8.93 10.65
CA ARG A 87 -3.57 -9.83 10.17
C ARG A 87 -2.59 -8.99 9.33
N PRO A 88 -1.35 -8.77 9.80
CA PRO A 88 -0.36 -8.07 9.01
C PRO A 88 0.05 -8.91 7.79
N PRO A 89 0.66 -8.29 6.76
CA PRO A 89 1.17 -9.01 5.59
C PRO A 89 2.12 -10.14 5.92
N VAL A 90 2.97 -9.92 6.91
CA VAL A 90 3.85 -10.94 7.52
C VAL A 90 3.52 -10.89 9.01
N PRO A 91 2.85 -11.91 9.57
CA PRO A 91 2.54 -11.96 10.98
C PRO A 91 3.80 -12.24 11.81
N PRO A 92 3.84 -11.79 13.08
CA PRO A 92 4.92 -12.17 14.00
C PRO A 92 4.97 -13.68 14.17
N LYS A 93 6.16 -14.23 14.49
CA LYS A 93 6.34 -15.65 14.73
C LYS A 93 5.37 -16.15 15.82
N GLY A 94 4.63 -17.20 15.50
CA GLY A 94 3.67 -17.81 16.43
C GLY A 94 2.39 -17.01 16.68
N LYS A 95 2.12 -15.96 15.90
CA LYS A 95 0.90 -15.13 16.01
C LYS A 95 0.31 -14.84 14.65
N ASP A 96 -0.95 -15.12 14.46
CA ASP A 96 -1.67 -14.80 13.22
C ASP A 96 -2.11 -13.35 13.13
N ARG A 97 -2.34 -12.72 14.26
CA ARG A 97 -2.95 -11.39 14.34
C ARG A 97 -2.23 -10.52 15.37
N VAL A 98 -2.24 -9.23 15.11
CA VAL A 98 -1.74 -8.20 16.04
C VAL A 98 -2.86 -7.22 16.37
N GLY A 99 -2.73 -6.50 17.46
CA GLY A 99 -3.66 -5.43 17.80
C GLY A 99 -3.68 -4.35 16.72
N THR A 100 -4.86 -3.77 16.44
CA THR A 100 -5.00 -2.74 15.40
C THR A 100 -4.11 -1.53 15.70
N PHE A 101 -3.97 -1.14 16.96
CA PHE A 101 -3.09 -0.03 17.35
C PHE A 101 -1.59 -0.34 17.26
N ALA A 102 -1.23 -1.63 17.25
CA ALA A 102 0.13 -2.08 16.98
C ALA A 102 0.38 -2.29 15.47
N SER A 103 -0.46 -1.73 14.61
CA SER A 103 -0.38 -1.86 13.16
C SER A 103 -0.81 -0.57 12.45
N ARG A 104 -0.62 -0.52 11.14
CA ARG A 104 -1.12 0.56 10.27
C ARG A 104 -2.37 0.13 9.49
N SER A 105 -3.20 -0.74 10.08
CA SER A 105 -4.45 -1.20 9.49
C SER A 105 -5.44 -0.04 9.29
N PRO A 106 -6.20 0.00 8.18
CA PRO A 106 -7.23 1.01 7.94
C PRO A 106 -8.50 0.81 8.77
N TYR A 107 -8.72 -0.39 9.34
CA TYR A 107 -9.92 -0.70 10.15
C TYR A 107 -9.77 -0.19 11.59
N ARG A 108 -9.72 1.13 11.74
CA ARG A 108 -9.50 1.85 13.00
C ARG A 108 -10.81 2.46 13.51
N PRO A 109 -10.94 2.72 14.84
CA PRO A 109 -12.12 3.43 15.39
C PRO A 109 -12.37 4.78 14.71
N ASN A 110 -11.29 5.54 14.49
CA ASN A 110 -11.27 6.71 13.61
C ASN A 110 -10.48 6.31 12.36
N PRO A 111 -11.07 6.26 11.18
CA PRO A 111 -10.43 5.80 9.95
C PRO A 111 -9.47 6.87 9.38
N ILE A 112 -8.49 7.27 10.18
CA ILE A 112 -7.48 8.28 9.84
C ILE A 112 -6.17 7.58 9.50
N GLY A 113 -5.61 7.93 8.35
CA GLY A 113 -4.29 7.52 7.88
C GLY A 113 -3.27 8.63 8.01
N LEU A 114 -2.00 8.25 8.04
CA LEU A 114 -0.85 9.13 8.07
C LEU A 114 0.25 8.55 7.19
N SER A 115 0.67 9.30 6.17
CA SER A 115 1.73 8.89 5.24
C SER A 115 2.76 9.99 5.08
N CYS A 116 4.03 9.61 5.07
CA CYS A 116 5.13 10.49 4.74
C CYS A 116 5.43 10.31 3.25
N VAL A 117 5.07 11.32 2.45
CA VAL A 117 5.26 11.31 1.00
C VAL A 117 6.36 12.28 0.59
N ARG A 118 6.97 12.05 -0.57
CA ARG A 118 7.93 13.00 -1.15
C ARG A 118 7.17 14.10 -1.86
N LEU A 119 7.47 15.35 -1.54
CA LEU A 119 6.94 16.51 -2.23
C LEU A 119 7.82 16.81 -3.45
N LEU A 120 7.22 16.86 -4.63
CA LEU A 120 7.92 17.16 -5.88
C LEU A 120 7.86 18.65 -6.23
N LYS A 121 6.66 19.24 -6.10
CA LYS A 121 6.44 20.69 -6.32
C LYS A 121 5.06 21.11 -5.80
N VAL A 122 4.90 22.43 -5.63
CA VAL A 122 3.62 23.07 -5.33
C VAL A 122 3.27 24.05 -6.47
N GLU A 123 2.06 23.93 -7.02
CA GLU A 123 1.54 24.83 -8.06
C GLU A 123 0.11 25.28 -7.68
N GLY A 124 -0.03 26.52 -7.26
CA GLY A 124 -1.30 27.03 -6.77
C GLY A 124 -1.85 26.18 -5.63
N LEU A 125 -3.01 25.57 -5.80
CA LEU A 125 -3.66 24.67 -4.83
C LEU A 125 -3.31 23.18 -5.08
N THR A 126 -2.35 22.88 -5.94
CA THR A 126 -1.96 21.51 -6.28
C THR A 126 -0.56 21.20 -5.78
N LEU A 127 -0.45 20.13 -4.97
CA LEU A 127 0.82 19.55 -4.55
C LEU A 127 1.06 18.26 -5.37
N TYR A 128 2.19 18.20 -6.06
CA TYR A 128 2.64 16.99 -6.74
C TYR A 128 3.52 16.19 -5.80
N VAL A 129 3.19 14.94 -5.62
CA VAL A 129 3.86 14.06 -4.64
C VAL A 129 4.25 12.73 -5.28
N ASP A 130 5.19 12.05 -4.66
CA ASP A 130 5.60 10.69 -5.00
C ASP A 130 5.66 9.83 -3.74
N GLU A 131 5.84 8.52 -3.91
CA GLU A 131 5.87 7.55 -2.82
C GLU A 131 4.56 7.53 -1.98
N ALA A 132 3.43 7.84 -2.62
CA ALA A 132 2.15 7.87 -1.95
C ALA A 132 1.54 6.46 -1.86
N ASP A 133 1.01 6.10 -0.67
CA ASP A 133 0.26 4.87 -0.42
C ASP A 133 -1.25 5.12 -0.28
N LEU A 134 -1.73 6.16 -0.95
CA LEU A 134 -3.11 6.60 -0.95
C LEU A 134 -3.85 6.10 -2.21
N LEU A 135 -5.14 5.81 -2.06
CA LEU A 135 -6.01 5.51 -3.19
C LEU A 135 -6.46 6.78 -3.92
N ASN A 136 -6.75 6.66 -5.19
CA ASN A 136 -7.38 7.74 -5.95
C ASN A 136 -8.71 8.17 -5.28
N GLY A 137 -8.95 9.47 -5.17
CA GLY A 137 -10.14 10.02 -4.51
C GLY A 137 -10.03 10.11 -2.99
N THR A 138 -8.90 9.77 -2.37
CA THR A 138 -8.72 9.84 -0.91
C THR A 138 -8.89 11.27 -0.38
N PRO A 139 -9.83 11.50 0.58
CA PRO A 139 -9.96 12.79 1.24
C PRO A 139 -8.74 13.10 2.10
N VAL A 140 -8.11 14.25 1.85
CA VAL A 140 -6.99 14.77 2.64
C VAL A 140 -7.54 15.69 3.72
N LEU A 141 -7.12 15.44 4.97
CA LEU A 141 -7.61 16.14 6.16
C LEU A 141 -6.65 17.23 6.63
N ASP A 142 -5.34 17.00 6.50
CA ASP A 142 -4.30 17.95 6.90
C ASP A 142 -2.97 17.62 6.21
N ILE A 143 -2.05 18.59 6.17
CA ILE A 143 -0.70 18.46 5.65
C ILE A 143 0.25 19.13 6.66
N LYS A 144 1.37 18.46 6.96
CA LYS A 144 2.44 19.01 7.81
C LYS A 144 3.81 18.76 7.16
N PRO A 145 4.79 19.63 7.37
CA PRO A 145 6.15 19.36 6.94
C PRO A 145 6.73 18.17 7.71
N TYR A 146 7.54 17.34 7.05
CA TYR A 146 8.39 16.36 7.73
C TYR A 146 9.71 17.00 8.13
N ILE A 147 10.04 16.93 9.40
CA ILE A 147 11.24 17.54 9.98
C ILE A 147 12.14 16.41 10.53
N PRO A 148 13.22 16.02 9.81
CA PRO A 148 14.02 14.84 10.20
C PRO A 148 14.52 14.86 11.64
N MET A 149 14.97 16.01 12.14
CA MET A 149 15.48 16.15 13.50
C MET A 149 14.41 15.98 14.59
N ALA A 150 13.13 16.12 14.24
CA ALA A 150 12.00 15.96 15.16
C ALA A 150 11.25 14.65 14.96
N ASP A 151 11.17 14.17 13.72
CA ASP A 151 10.29 13.07 13.32
C ASP A 151 11.02 11.74 13.17
N ALA A 152 12.37 11.73 13.04
CA ALA A 152 13.12 10.52 12.80
C ALA A 152 13.77 9.97 14.10
N PHE A 153 13.43 8.74 14.44
CA PHE A 153 14.03 7.99 15.54
C PHE A 153 14.53 6.63 15.00
N PRO A 154 15.66 6.59 14.26
CA PRO A 154 16.12 5.38 13.57
C PRO A 154 16.41 4.22 14.51
N ASP A 155 16.82 4.48 15.76
CA ASP A 155 17.17 3.49 16.75
C ASP A 155 15.97 3.07 17.64
N ALA A 156 14.77 3.61 17.38
CA ALA A 156 13.59 3.26 18.15
C ALA A 156 13.15 1.82 17.88
N LYS A 157 12.84 1.07 18.95
CA LYS A 157 12.34 -0.30 18.82
C LYS A 157 11.02 -0.34 18.05
N ALA A 158 10.94 -1.22 17.06
CA ALA A 158 9.76 -1.40 16.20
C ALA A 158 8.86 -2.57 16.64
N GLY A 159 9.05 -3.09 17.84
CA GLY A 159 8.24 -4.16 18.42
C GLY A 159 8.24 -5.42 17.54
N TRP A 160 7.06 -6.00 17.30
CA TRP A 160 6.93 -7.25 16.54
C TRP A 160 7.43 -7.14 15.07
N VAL A 161 7.64 -5.93 14.54
CA VAL A 161 8.18 -5.73 13.19
C VAL A 161 9.67 -6.10 13.14
N GLU A 162 10.40 -5.94 14.23
CA GLU A 162 11.83 -6.31 14.31
C GLU A 162 12.04 -7.82 14.13
N GLU A 163 11.10 -8.64 14.61
CA GLU A 163 11.15 -10.10 14.42
C GLU A 163 11.09 -10.49 12.93
N GLN A 164 10.72 -9.56 12.07
CA GLN A 164 10.54 -9.75 10.63
C GLN A 164 11.65 -9.12 9.79
N VAL A 165 12.55 -8.39 10.43
CA VAL A 165 13.73 -7.82 9.79
C VAL A 165 14.83 -8.88 9.75
N GLY A 166 14.55 -9.97 9.02
CA GLY A 166 15.59 -10.84 8.50
C GLY A 166 16.35 -10.12 7.37
N GLU A 167 17.51 -10.63 7.00
CA GLU A 167 18.22 -10.13 5.83
C GLU A 167 17.31 -10.19 4.60
N LEU A 168 17.22 -9.08 3.88
CA LEU A 168 16.39 -9.01 2.68
C LEU A 168 16.98 -9.92 1.60
N TRP A 169 16.10 -10.57 0.88
CA TRP A 169 16.46 -11.36 -0.30
C TRP A 169 16.65 -10.43 -1.50
N THR A 170 17.66 -10.71 -2.30
CA THR A 170 17.86 -10.02 -3.56
C THR A 170 16.81 -10.51 -4.57
N VAL A 171 16.09 -9.59 -5.19
CA VAL A 171 15.14 -9.90 -6.26
C VAL A 171 15.75 -9.42 -7.57
N GLU A 172 15.98 -10.35 -8.47
CA GLU A 172 16.56 -10.13 -9.80
C GLU A 172 15.50 -10.45 -10.87
N MET A 173 15.66 -9.92 -12.07
CA MET A 173 14.74 -10.16 -13.19
C MET A 173 15.47 -10.89 -14.32
N SER A 174 14.77 -11.83 -14.98
CA SER A 174 15.18 -12.36 -16.27
C SER A 174 14.97 -11.33 -17.38
N THR A 175 15.62 -11.52 -18.51
CA THR A 175 15.38 -10.70 -19.70
C THR A 175 13.91 -10.76 -20.15
N GLU A 176 13.33 -11.96 -20.15
CA GLU A 176 11.91 -12.17 -20.50
C GLU A 176 10.96 -11.36 -19.59
N PHE A 177 11.15 -11.45 -18.27
CA PHE A 177 10.34 -10.67 -17.32
C PHE A 177 10.49 -9.17 -17.58
N ALA A 178 11.72 -8.68 -17.76
CA ALA A 178 11.99 -7.25 -17.97
C ALA A 178 11.34 -6.70 -19.25
N GLU A 179 11.37 -7.48 -20.33
CA GLU A 179 10.69 -7.11 -21.60
C GLU A 179 9.18 -7.07 -21.44
N GLN A 180 8.60 -8.10 -20.82
CA GLN A 180 7.16 -8.18 -20.55
C GLN A 180 6.70 -7.05 -19.62
N ASN A 181 7.43 -6.79 -18.54
CA ASN A 181 7.13 -5.74 -17.57
C ASN A 181 7.16 -4.36 -18.23
N ARG A 182 8.19 -4.07 -19.04
CA ARG A 182 8.29 -2.81 -19.79
C ARG A 182 7.09 -2.62 -20.72
N TRP A 183 6.73 -3.65 -21.47
CA TRP A 183 5.61 -3.61 -22.38
C TRP A 183 4.27 -3.30 -21.67
N ILE A 184 4.06 -3.90 -20.50
CA ILE A 184 2.87 -3.66 -19.67
C ILE A 184 2.89 -2.24 -19.09
N ALA A 185 4.02 -1.80 -18.53
CA ALA A 185 4.16 -0.47 -17.91
C ALA A 185 3.96 0.68 -18.90
N GLU A 186 4.35 0.51 -20.17
CA GLU A 186 4.11 1.50 -21.22
C GLU A 186 2.63 1.66 -21.61
N ARG A 187 1.77 0.68 -21.27
CA ARG A 187 0.35 0.60 -21.68
C ARG A 187 -0.63 0.63 -20.52
N SER A 188 -0.13 0.64 -19.31
CA SER A 188 -0.93 0.63 -18.09
C SER A 188 -0.19 1.30 -16.94
N ALA A 189 -0.90 1.62 -15.87
CA ALA A 189 -0.31 2.08 -14.60
C ALA A 189 0.15 0.91 -13.71
N PHE A 190 0.43 -0.28 -14.25
CA PHE A 190 0.80 -1.44 -13.45
C PHE A 190 2.31 -1.49 -13.22
N ASP A 191 2.69 -1.55 -11.95
CA ASP A 191 4.07 -1.71 -11.50
C ASP A 191 4.27 -3.11 -10.90
N LEU A 192 4.45 -4.10 -11.78
CA LEU A 192 4.63 -5.49 -11.36
C LEU A 192 6.00 -5.72 -10.72
N GLU A 193 7.01 -4.98 -11.14
CA GLU A 193 8.37 -5.08 -10.64
C GLU A 193 8.44 -4.64 -9.17
N SER A 194 8.04 -3.40 -8.87
CA SER A 194 8.04 -2.89 -7.49
C SER A 194 7.16 -3.75 -6.58
N PHE A 195 6.01 -4.18 -7.08
CA PHE A 195 5.14 -5.09 -6.34
C PHE A 195 5.84 -6.42 -6.00
N ALA A 196 6.49 -7.05 -6.98
CA ALA A 196 7.22 -8.30 -6.79
C ALA A 196 8.38 -8.12 -5.79
N HIS A 197 9.17 -7.04 -5.94
CA HIS A 197 10.24 -6.71 -5.00
C HIS A 197 9.76 -6.65 -3.56
N VAL A 198 8.68 -5.93 -3.29
CA VAL A 198 8.16 -5.81 -1.91
C VAL A 198 7.59 -7.13 -1.38
N GLN A 199 6.92 -7.91 -2.23
CA GLN A 199 6.30 -9.15 -1.77
C GLN A 199 7.32 -10.27 -1.55
N LEU A 200 8.41 -10.29 -2.32
CA LEU A 200 9.37 -11.40 -2.38
C LEU A 200 10.69 -11.10 -1.67
N SER A 201 11.09 -9.83 -1.50
CA SER A 201 12.36 -9.45 -0.84
C SER A 201 12.47 -9.89 0.61
N ARG A 202 11.39 -10.27 1.25
CA ARG A 202 11.41 -10.75 2.65
C ARG A 202 11.65 -12.26 2.77
N GLY A 203 11.75 -12.98 1.67
CA GLY A 203 11.91 -14.42 1.66
C GLY A 203 10.73 -15.13 2.32
N ASN A 204 11.02 -16.26 2.95
CA ASN A 204 10.08 -17.05 3.71
C ASN A 204 9.00 -17.72 2.85
N PHE A 205 9.46 -18.61 1.98
CA PHE A 205 8.65 -19.35 1.02
C PHE A 205 8.17 -20.71 1.54
N SER A 206 8.26 -21.01 2.86
CA SER A 206 7.75 -22.26 3.43
C SER A 206 6.22 -22.23 3.60
N LYS A 207 5.56 -23.35 3.40
CA LYS A 207 4.10 -23.50 3.56
C LYS A 207 3.58 -23.15 4.94
N ASP A 208 4.39 -23.34 5.97
CA ASP A 208 4.01 -23.08 7.37
C ASP A 208 3.82 -21.59 7.66
N VAL A 209 4.42 -20.73 6.85
CA VAL A 209 4.32 -19.27 6.96
C VAL A 209 3.35 -18.70 5.95
N PHE A 210 3.18 -19.37 4.81
CA PHE A 210 2.20 -19.01 3.80
C PHE A 210 0.88 -19.73 4.07
N ASP A 211 0.12 -19.18 4.99
CA ASP A 211 -1.27 -19.57 5.13
C ASP A 211 -1.98 -19.44 3.76
N SER A 212 -2.62 -20.53 3.36
CA SER A 212 -3.44 -20.68 2.15
C SER A 212 -4.53 -19.60 1.96
N SER A 213 -4.77 -18.76 2.98
CA SER A 213 -5.64 -17.59 2.90
C SER A 213 -5.06 -16.44 2.05
N ARG A 214 -3.76 -16.43 1.75
CA ARG A 214 -3.15 -15.48 0.81
C ARG A 214 -3.25 -16.03 -0.62
N ARG A 215 -4.41 -15.90 -1.21
CA ARG A 215 -4.71 -16.29 -2.60
C ARG A 215 -3.78 -15.67 -3.68
N ARG A 216 -2.76 -14.88 -3.28
CA ARG A 216 -1.88 -14.16 -4.20
C ARG A 216 -0.53 -14.82 -4.43
N LEU A 217 -0.10 -15.69 -3.55
CA LEU A 217 1.19 -16.37 -3.66
C LEU A 217 1.00 -17.86 -3.55
N THR A 218 1.46 -18.59 -4.56
CA THR A 218 1.55 -20.05 -4.58
C THR A 218 3.03 -20.41 -4.69
N VAL A 219 3.48 -21.36 -3.89
CA VAL A 219 4.88 -21.82 -3.86
C VAL A 219 4.91 -23.34 -3.98
N ASP A 220 5.82 -23.82 -4.79
CA ASP A 220 6.25 -25.23 -4.83
C ASP A 220 7.65 -25.34 -4.23
N GLU A 221 7.72 -25.90 -3.03
CA GLU A 221 8.98 -26.06 -2.29
C GLU A 221 9.94 -27.06 -2.92
N ASN A 222 9.43 -28.02 -3.68
CA ASN A 222 10.25 -29.06 -4.31
C ASN A 222 11.02 -28.48 -5.51
N SER A 223 10.33 -27.74 -6.37
CA SER A 223 10.94 -27.09 -7.52
C SER A 223 11.56 -25.72 -7.22
N LYS A 224 11.38 -25.22 -5.99
CA LYS A 224 11.80 -23.86 -5.59
C LYS A 224 11.25 -22.77 -6.50
N THR A 225 10.00 -22.93 -6.94
CA THR A 225 9.31 -21.98 -7.82
C THR A 225 8.03 -21.46 -7.17
N GLY A 226 7.53 -20.36 -7.69
CA GLY A 226 6.26 -19.83 -7.23
C GLY A 226 5.59 -18.92 -8.25
N VAL A 227 4.35 -18.57 -7.94
CA VAL A 227 3.53 -17.65 -8.73
C VAL A 227 2.94 -16.61 -7.78
N LEU A 228 3.23 -15.35 -8.06
CA LEU A 228 2.70 -14.20 -7.34
C LEU A 228 1.62 -13.52 -8.21
N ALA A 229 0.40 -13.44 -7.71
CA ALA A 229 -0.69 -12.76 -8.40
C ALA A 229 -0.65 -11.25 -8.14
N TYR A 230 -0.59 -10.47 -9.21
CA TYR A 230 -0.78 -9.02 -9.21
C TYR A 230 -2.01 -8.69 -10.06
N ARG A 231 -3.12 -8.35 -9.42
CA ARG A 231 -4.40 -8.15 -10.10
C ARG A 231 -4.73 -9.36 -11.00
N THR A 232 -4.81 -9.10 -12.29
CA THR A 232 -5.12 -10.07 -13.34
C THR A 232 -3.88 -10.74 -13.94
N PHE A 233 -2.67 -10.26 -13.63
CA PHE A 233 -1.40 -10.88 -14.04
C PHE A 233 -0.86 -11.87 -13.03
N ARG A 234 0.01 -12.77 -13.49
CA ARG A 234 0.73 -13.78 -12.71
C ARG A 234 2.23 -13.63 -12.95
N ILE A 235 2.98 -13.35 -11.89
CA ILE A 235 4.43 -13.24 -11.89
C ILE A 235 4.99 -14.61 -11.49
N HIS A 236 5.70 -15.25 -12.39
CA HIS A 236 6.38 -16.52 -12.13
C HIS A 236 7.79 -16.23 -11.64
N PHE A 237 8.22 -16.92 -10.59
CA PHE A 237 9.55 -16.73 -10.03
C PHE A 237 10.16 -18.05 -9.57
N ARG A 238 11.48 -18.05 -9.41
CA ARG A 238 12.25 -19.08 -8.74
C ARG A 238 13.02 -18.45 -7.58
N TYR A 239 13.25 -19.22 -6.53
CA TYR A 239 14.00 -18.75 -5.38
C TYR A 239 15.11 -19.72 -4.97
N ASP A 240 16.15 -19.18 -4.34
CA ASP A 240 17.30 -19.86 -3.82
C ASP A 240 17.47 -19.51 -2.35
N ASP A 241 17.15 -20.47 -1.48
CA ASP A 241 17.21 -20.28 -0.01
C ASP A 241 18.66 -20.08 0.46
N ALA A 242 19.63 -20.77 -0.18
CA ALA A 242 21.01 -20.73 0.24
C ALA A 242 21.65 -19.37 -0.02
N ASN A 243 21.33 -18.76 -1.15
CA ASN A 243 21.86 -17.45 -1.57
C ASN A 243 20.90 -16.29 -1.28
N ARG A 244 19.71 -16.56 -0.74
CA ARG A 244 18.63 -15.57 -0.49
C ARG A 244 18.33 -14.74 -1.71
N LYS A 245 18.12 -15.41 -2.84
CA LYS A 245 17.82 -14.78 -4.11
C LYS A 245 16.47 -15.22 -4.65
N VAL A 246 15.79 -14.30 -5.30
CA VAL A 246 14.60 -14.55 -6.10
C VAL A 246 14.87 -14.08 -7.51
N LEU A 247 14.56 -14.91 -8.51
CA LEU A 247 14.61 -14.55 -9.91
C LEU A 247 13.19 -14.51 -10.46
N LEU A 248 12.72 -13.33 -10.86
CA LEU A 248 11.47 -13.15 -11.61
C LEU A 248 11.69 -13.69 -13.00
N LEU A 249 10.91 -14.69 -13.39
CA LEU A 249 11.13 -15.44 -14.64
C LEU A 249 10.34 -14.83 -15.80
N ARG A 250 9.04 -14.71 -15.64
CA ARG A 250 8.11 -14.23 -16.67
C ARG A 250 6.78 -13.79 -16.07
N ILE A 251 5.99 -13.12 -16.89
CA ILE A 251 4.63 -12.72 -16.59
C ILE A 251 3.67 -13.54 -17.46
N SER A 252 2.49 -13.88 -16.94
CA SER A 252 1.42 -14.48 -17.71
C SER A 252 0.07 -13.86 -17.37
N SER A 253 -0.91 -14.03 -18.25
CA SER A 253 -2.30 -13.68 -17.96
C SER A 253 -2.87 -14.58 -16.88
N GLY A 254 -3.66 -14.00 -15.98
CA GLY A 254 -4.47 -14.74 -15.02
C GLY A 254 -5.90 -15.00 -15.50
N TYR A 255 -6.26 -14.50 -16.69
CA TYR A 255 -7.51 -14.81 -17.35
C TYR A 255 -7.40 -16.13 -18.11
N SER A 256 -8.48 -16.90 -18.12
CA SER A 256 -8.64 -18.03 -19.02
C SER A 256 -8.98 -17.55 -20.45
N GLU A 257 -8.86 -18.44 -21.43
CA GLU A 257 -9.28 -18.13 -22.80
C GLU A 257 -10.76 -17.71 -22.87
N ALA A 258 -11.62 -18.37 -22.09
CA ALA A 258 -13.04 -18.03 -22.00
C ALA A 258 -13.28 -16.62 -21.47
N ASP A 259 -12.48 -16.17 -20.50
CA ASP A 259 -12.57 -14.81 -19.96
C ASP A 259 -12.18 -13.75 -20.99
N LEU A 260 -11.33 -14.08 -21.93
CA LEU A 260 -10.80 -13.17 -22.96
C LEU A 260 -11.61 -13.18 -24.27
N THR A 261 -12.70 -13.94 -24.35
CA THR A 261 -13.58 -13.93 -25.53
C THR A 261 -14.21 -12.55 -25.73
N PRO A 262 -14.46 -12.14 -26.99
CA PRO A 262 -15.18 -10.90 -27.28
C PRO A 262 -16.56 -10.89 -26.62
N GLY A 263 -16.90 -9.80 -25.91
CA GLY A 263 -18.19 -9.66 -25.22
C GLY A 263 -18.23 -10.21 -23.79
N ALA A 264 -17.18 -10.86 -23.29
CA ALA A 264 -17.09 -11.26 -21.88
C ALA A 264 -17.00 -10.02 -20.97
N GLU A 265 -17.71 -10.04 -19.82
CA GLU A 265 -17.71 -8.95 -18.84
C GLU A 265 -16.28 -8.55 -18.44
N ASP A 266 -15.92 -7.28 -18.59
CA ASP A 266 -14.61 -6.75 -18.23
C ASP A 266 -14.66 -5.96 -16.92
N LYS A 267 -14.72 -6.69 -15.82
CA LYS A 267 -14.79 -6.14 -14.45
C LYS A 267 -13.64 -5.20 -14.10
N TYR A 268 -12.45 -5.42 -14.67
CA TYR A 268 -11.23 -4.69 -14.32
C TYR A 268 -10.79 -3.70 -15.42
N GLY A 269 -11.47 -3.71 -16.57
CA GLY A 269 -11.16 -2.83 -17.70
C GLY A 269 -9.82 -3.13 -18.38
N ASP A 270 -9.27 -4.32 -18.20
CA ASP A 270 -7.92 -4.67 -18.64
C ASP A 270 -7.83 -5.89 -19.58
N LYS A 271 -8.96 -6.48 -19.96
CA LYS A 271 -8.96 -7.66 -20.85
C LYS A 271 -8.36 -7.38 -22.23
N GLN A 272 -8.48 -6.14 -22.75
CA GLN A 272 -7.85 -5.79 -24.01
C GLN A 272 -6.32 -5.80 -23.89
N LEU A 273 -5.78 -5.28 -22.79
CA LEU A 273 -4.35 -5.34 -22.50
C LEU A 273 -3.84 -6.79 -22.49
N HIS A 274 -4.59 -7.71 -21.87
CA HIS A 274 -4.24 -9.13 -21.83
C HIS A 274 -4.31 -9.80 -23.21
N ARG A 275 -5.31 -9.47 -24.04
CA ARG A 275 -5.39 -9.98 -25.42
C ARG A 275 -4.19 -9.54 -26.25
N ASP A 276 -3.76 -8.30 -26.09
CA ASP A 276 -2.62 -7.78 -26.84
C ASP A 276 -1.29 -8.31 -26.30
N PHE A 277 -1.17 -8.50 -25.00
CA PHE A 277 -0.04 -9.16 -24.36
C PHE A 277 0.17 -10.60 -24.88
N LEU A 278 -0.88 -11.40 -24.92
CA LEU A 278 -0.85 -12.80 -25.38
C LEU A 278 -0.60 -12.97 -26.90
N LYS A 279 -0.69 -11.91 -27.71
CA LYS A 279 -0.30 -11.96 -29.14
C LYS A 279 1.20 -11.79 -29.33
N ILE A 280 1.90 -11.25 -28.35
CA ILE A 280 3.32 -10.88 -28.46
C ILE A 280 4.17 -11.84 -27.67
N PHE A 281 3.69 -12.27 -26.53
CA PHE A 281 4.38 -13.15 -25.57
C PHE A 281 3.61 -14.46 -25.36
#